data_472d76f37d30c8fc7cf4e2d462b74069
#
_entry.id   472d76f37d30c8fc7cf4e2d462b74069
#
_cell.length_a   1.000
_cell.length_b   1.000
_cell.length_c   1.000
_cell.angle_alpha   90.00
_cell.angle_beta   90.00
_cell.angle_gamma   90.00
#
_symmetry.space_group_name_H-M   'P 1'
#
loop_
_entity.id
_entity.type
_entity.pdbx_description
1 polymer ?
#
loop_
_entity_poly.entity_id
_entity_poly.type
_entity_poly.pdbx_seq_one_letter_code
_entity_poly.pdbx_strand_id
1 'polypeptide(L)'
;IEVRGFDTNKCREEDAQALVQVIGDLPDYCTLVFVMGTDFEPDGRLKTTKAFKKYGQLIQFTAQGEPALVKWVGKRFDAHKKRISSEDARQLIFFTGGLMNTMIPEIDKIAAYVQGDTVTRADILAVAHRMPEAVAYELTDRLADQDYDGAMRILADLLADKANTPIFLLAVIGQQMRRLYAARLARRAGLGTSDLRVLLGLPFDFIAENLLRSARKFSGWQLEEAVRLCAQTDFAMKSTGADDTELLKELLLRIAVGGAA
;
A
#
# COMPACT_ATOMS: atom_id res chain seq x y z
N ILE A 1 -21.44 -2.66 -25.33
CA ILE A 1 -20.18 -3.37 -25.67
C ILE A 1 -19.09 -2.82 -24.75
N GLU A 2 -18.38 -3.72 -24.06
CA GLU A 2 -17.25 -3.35 -23.20
C GLU A 2 -15.94 -3.83 -23.84
N VAL A 3 -14.95 -2.93 -23.92
CA VAL A 3 -13.59 -3.21 -24.43
C VAL A 3 -12.60 -2.97 -23.31
N ARG A 4 -11.87 -4.00 -22.90
CA ARG A 4 -10.88 -3.93 -21.82
C ARG A 4 -9.45 -4.09 -22.35
N GLY A 5 -8.53 -3.32 -21.80
CA GLY A 5 -7.09 -3.46 -22.06
C GLY A 5 -6.64 -3.04 -23.48
N PHE A 6 -7.47 -2.35 -24.23
CA PHE A 6 -7.12 -1.85 -25.54
C PHE A 6 -6.44 -0.47 -25.42
N ASP A 7 -5.12 -0.42 -25.54
CA ASP A 7 -4.34 0.81 -25.42
C ASP A 7 -4.51 1.72 -26.64
N THR A 8 -5.40 2.69 -26.52
CA THR A 8 -5.70 3.66 -27.59
C THR A 8 -4.53 4.59 -27.92
N ASN A 9 -3.51 4.69 -27.05
CA ASN A 9 -2.31 5.48 -27.33
C ASN A 9 -1.32 4.74 -28.26
N LYS A 10 -1.39 3.40 -28.29
CA LYS A 10 -0.49 2.53 -29.06
C LYS A 10 -1.13 1.93 -30.32
N CYS A 11 -2.31 2.42 -30.72
CA CYS A 11 -2.97 2.00 -31.95
C CYS A 11 -2.11 2.32 -33.17
N ARG A 12 -2.10 1.40 -34.16
CA ARG A 12 -1.62 1.71 -35.50
C ARG A 12 -2.53 2.76 -36.13
N GLU A 13 -2.00 3.56 -37.07
CA GLU A 13 -2.76 4.65 -37.67
C GLU A 13 -4.05 4.17 -38.34
N GLU A 14 -4.00 3.00 -39.01
CA GLU A 14 -5.17 2.38 -39.66
C GLU A 14 -6.25 1.99 -38.65
N ASP A 15 -5.85 1.35 -37.52
CA ASP A 15 -6.76 0.94 -36.46
C ASP A 15 -7.35 2.17 -35.76
N ALA A 16 -6.55 3.22 -35.55
CA ALA A 16 -6.99 4.47 -34.97
C ALA A 16 -8.03 5.17 -35.83
N GLN A 17 -7.85 5.15 -37.16
CA GLN A 17 -8.82 5.72 -38.11
C GLN A 17 -10.13 4.93 -38.12
N ALA A 18 -10.05 3.59 -38.15
CA ALA A 18 -11.22 2.73 -38.04
C ALA A 18 -11.99 2.94 -36.74
N LEU A 19 -11.27 3.04 -35.61
CA LEU A 19 -11.88 3.31 -34.32
C LEU A 19 -12.59 4.66 -34.28
N VAL A 20 -11.99 5.72 -34.84
CA VAL A 20 -12.62 7.04 -34.94
C VAL A 20 -13.91 7.00 -35.78
N GLN A 21 -13.96 6.23 -36.85
CA GLN A 21 -15.17 6.03 -37.64
C GLN A 21 -16.26 5.30 -36.84
N VAL A 22 -15.91 4.19 -36.17
CA VAL A 22 -16.85 3.43 -35.31
C VAL A 22 -17.43 4.31 -34.21
N ILE A 23 -16.60 5.12 -33.55
CA ILE A 23 -17.05 6.01 -32.46
C ILE A 23 -17.98 7.10 -33.01
N GLY A 24 -17.72 7.60 -34.23
CA GLY A 24 -18.50 8.66 -34.87
C GLY A 24 -19.83 8.21 -35.44
N ASP A 25 -19.98 6.93 -35.72
CA ASP A 25 -21.19 6.30 -36.38
C ASP A 25 -21.78 5.20 -35.47
N LEU A 26 -21.74 5.39 -34.15
CA LEU A 26 -22.27 4.40 -33.21
C LEU A 26 -23.80 4.49 -33.17
N PRO A 27 -24.53 3.36 -33.39
CA PRO A 27 -26.00 3.35 -33.29
C PRO A 27 -26.52 3.78 -31.94
N ASP A 28 -27.68 4.47 -31.88
CA ASP A 28 -28.30 4.98 -30.67
C ASP A 28 -28.63 3.88 -29.63
N TYR A 29 -28.82 2.64 -30.07
CA TYR A 29 -29.05 1.49 -29.19
C TYR A 29 -27.79 0.84 -28.66
N CYS A 30 -26.59 1.33 -29.04
CA CYS A 30 -25.31 0.75 -28.67
C CYS A 30 -24.52 1.68 -27.73
N THR A 31 -24.16 1.18 -26.56
CA THR A 31 -23.21 1.84 -25.68
C THR A 31 -21.87 1.13 -25.76
N LEU A 32 -20.81 1.85 -26.15
CA LEU A 32 -19.44 1.36 -26.24
C LEU A 32 -18.61 1.94 -25.10
N VAL A 33 -18.08 1.05 -24.23
CA VAL A 33 -17.32 1.44 -23.03
C VAL A 33 -15.91 0.89 -23.14
N PHE A 34 -14.91 1.77 -23.07
CA PHE A 34 -13.50 1.39 -22.98
C PHE A 34 -13.06 1.49 -21.51
N VAL A 35 -12.59 0.36 -20.97
CA VAL A 35 -12.06 0.30 -19.61
C VAL A 35 -10.54 0.21 -19.66
N MET A 36 -9.88 1.24 -19.16
CA MET A 36 -8.43 1.35 -19.13
C MET A 36 -7.87 1.06 -17.73
N GLY A 37 -6.60 0.66 -17.67
CA GLY A 37 -5.87 0.49 -16.41
C GLY A 37 -5.64 1.80 -15.68
N THR A 38 -5.25 1.70 -14.41
CA THR A 38 -5.01 2.85 -13.52
C THR A 38 -3.87 3.77 -13.97
N ASP A 39 -2.94 3.24 -14.76
CA ASP A 39 -1.72 3.89 -15.25
C ASP A 39 -1.92 4.48 -16.67
N PHE A 40 -3.13 4.32 -17.24
CA PHE A 40 -3.42 4.84 -18.54
C PHE A 40 -3.77 6.32 -18.51
N GLU A 41 -2.99 7.14 -19.18
CA GLU A 41 -3.30 8.55 -19.44
C GLU A 41 -3.58 8.76 -20.94
N PRO A 42 -4.80 9.20 -21.32
CA PRO A 42 -5.12 9.43 -22.73
C PRO A 42 -4.32 10.60 -23.29
N ASP A 43 -3.54 10.36 -24.35
CA ASP A 43 -2.83 11.45 -25.05
C ASP A 43 -3.85 12.34 -25.80
N GLY A 44 -4.04 13.55 -25.31
CA GLY A 44 -4.97 14.53 -25.88
C GLY A 44 -4.68 14.98 -27.31
N ARG A 45 -3.49 14.68 -27.84
CA ARG A 45 -3.11 15.01 -29.23
C ARG A 45 -3.69 14.02 -30.25
N LEU A 46 -3.93 12.78 -29.80
CA LEU A 46 -4.38 11.70 -30.69
C LEU A 46 -5.82 11.90 -31.20
N LYS A 47 -6.07 11.45 -32.43
CA LYS A 47 -7.38 11.47 -33.07
C LYS A 47 -8.42 10.67 -32.30
N THR A 48 -8.02 9.51 -31.77
CA THR A 48 -8.84 8.64 -30.92
C THR A 48 -9.33 9.36 -29.67
N THR A 49 -8.44 9.99 -28.91
CA THR A 49 -8.79 10.76 -27.70
C THR A 49 -9.73 11.95 -28.03
N LYS A 50 -9.48 12.63 -29.16
CA LYS A 50 -10.37 13.71 -29.64
C LYS A 50 -11.76 13.18 -30.03
N ALA A 51 -11.84 12.00 -30.65
CA ALA A 51 -13.11 11.37 -30.99
C ALA A 51 -13.91 11.00 -29.73
N PHE A 52 -13.27 10.37 -28.73
CA PHE A 52 -13.92 10.09 -27.45
C PHE A 52 -14.47 11.34 -26.76
N LYS A 53 -13.73 12.46 -26.78
CA LYS A 53 -14.20 13.74 -26.22
C LYS A 53 -15.35 14.36 -27.01
N LYS A 54 -15.38 14.14 -28.33
CA LYS A 54 -16.39 14.75 -29.22
C LYS A 54 -17.71 13.99 -29.20
N TYR A 55 -17.65 12.66 -29.21
CA TYR A 55 -18.82 11.78 -29.40
C TYR A 55 -19.24 11.04 -28.11
N GLY A 56 -18.43 11.11 -27.06
CA GLY A 56 -18.67 10.40 -25.80
C GLY A 56 -18.17 11.18 -24.58
N GLN A 57 -17.88 10.45 -23.51
CA GLN A 57 -17.37 11.01 -22.25
C GLN A 57 -16.10 10.27 -21.83
N LEU A 58 -15.11 11.03 -21.34
CA LEU A 58 -13.94 10.48 -20.65
C LEU A 58 -14.18 10.64 -19.15
N ILE A 59 -14.29 9.51 -18.45
CA ILE A 59 -14.48 9.46 -16.99
C ILE A 59 -13.19 8.94 -16.37
N GLN A 60 -12.56 9.77 -15.54
CA GLN A 60 -11.34 9.39 -14.85
C GLN A 60 -11.63 9.12 -13.38
N PHE A 61 -11.33 7.90 -12.95
CA PHE A 61 -11.38 7.50 -11.55
C PHE A 61 -9.97 7.60 -10.94
N THR A 62 -9.73 8.64 -10.19
CA THR A 62 -8.45 8.84 -9.49
C THR A 62 -8.50 8.27 -8.08
N ALA A 63 -7.33 7.82 -7.58
CA ALA A 63 -7.19 7.47 -6.18
C ALA A 63 -7.53 8.69 -5.30
N GLN A 64 -8.27 8.45 -4.24
CA GLN A 64 -8.66 9.51 -3.33
C GLN A 64 -7.49 9.89 -2.41
N GLY A 65 -7.34 11.18 -2.15
CA GLY A 65 -6.40 11.67 -1.15
C GLY A 65 -6.86 11.36 0.28
N GLU A 66 -5.92 11.43 1.24
CA GLU A 66 -6.16 11.11 2.65
C GLU A 66 -7.39 11.80 3.25
N PRO A 67 -7.59 13.13 3.13
CA PRO A 67 -8.75 13.79 3.73
C PRO A 67 -10.09 13.28 3.20
N ALA A 68 -10.14 12.97 1.91
CA ALA A 68 -11.34 12.43 1.27
C ALA A 68 -11.62 11.00 1.73
N LEU A 69 -10.59 10.15 1.86
CA LEU A 69 -10.72 8.79 2.38
C LEU A 69 -11.15 8.77 3.84
N VAL A 70 -10.54 9.59 4.70
CA VAL A 70 -10.93 9.71 6.11
C VAL A 70 -12.40 10.09 6.25
N LYS A 71 -12.83 11.10 5.48
CA LYS A 71 -14.24 11.53 5.45
C LYS A 71 -15.16 10.40 4.92
N TRP A 72 -14.70 9.67 3.91
CA TRP A 72 -15.48 8.57 3.35
C TRP A 72 -15.62 7.41 4.34
N VAL A 73 -14.54 7.02 5.04
CA VAL A 73 -14.58 6.01 6.11
C VAL A 73 -15.56 6.41 7.19
N GLY A 74 -15.53 7.67 7.65
CA GLY A 74 -16.48 8.20 8.62
C GLY A 74 -17.92 8.03 8.15
N LYS A 75 -18.26 8.48 6.92
CA LYS A 75 -19.60 8.31 6.34
C LYS A 75 -20.04 6.85 6.24
N ARG A 76 -19.13 5.91 5.98
CA ARG A 76 -19.44 4.49 5.93
C ARG A 76 -19.79 3.95 7.31
N PHE A 77 -19.06 4.33 8.36
CA PHE A 77 -19.42 3.99 9.73
C PHE A 77 -20.71 4.65 10.19
N ASP A 78 -20.97 5.91 9.81
CA ASP A 78 -22.25 6.61 10.09
C ASP A 78 -23.46 5.82 9.54
N ALA A 79 -23.32 5.22 8.35
CA ALA A 79 -24.38 4.36 7.77
C ALA A 79 -24.67 3.13 8.62
N HIS A 80 -23.69 2.64 9.39
CA HIS A 80 -23.85 1.59 10.39
C HIS A 80 -24.21 2.12 11.80
N LYS A 81 -24.54 3.41 11.93
CA LYS A 81 -24.80 4.09 13.22
C LYS A 81 -23.61 4.01 14.19
N LYS A 82 -22.39 4.01 13.63
CA LYS A 82 -21.12 4.01 14.38
C LYS A 82 -20.36 5.28 14.08
N ARG A 83 -19.52 5.71 15.02
CA ARG A 83 -18.63 6.86 14.89
C ARG A 83 -17.20 6.39 14.98
N ILE A 84 -16.31 7.00 14.21
CA ILE A 84 -14.88 6.74 14.24
C ILE A 84 -14.11 8.06 14.29
N SER A 85 -13.01 8.12 15.04
CA SER A 85 -12.13 9.27 15.02
C SER A 85 -11.35 9.37 13.71
N SER A 86 -10.90 10.57 13.34
CA SER A 86 -10.05 10.74 12.15
C SER A 86 -8.71 10.00 12.28
N GLU A 87 -8.19 9.84 13.48
CA GLU A 87 -6.97 9.10 13.75
C GLU A 87 -7.16 7.60 13.53
N ASP A 88 -8.24 7.03 14.07
CA ASP A 88 -8.58 5.63 13.89
C ASP A 88 -8.94 5.31 12.42
N ALA A 89 -9.58 6.25 11.72
CA ALA A 89 -9.83 6.12 10.29
C ALA A 89 -8.53 6.06 9.48
N ARG A 90 -7.52 6.88 9.80
CA ARG A 90 -6.17 6.77 9.20
C ARG A 90 -5.52 5.43 9.49
N GLN A 91 -5.68 4.93 10.72
CA GLN A 91 -5.16 3.62 11.10
C GLN A 91 -5.78 2.50 10.27
N LEU A 92 -7.10 2.54 10.06
CA LEU A 92 -7.80 1.58 9.20
C LEU A 92 -7.31 1.68 7.75
N ILE A 93 -7.19 2.89 7.21
CA ILE A 93 -6.66 3.14 5.86
C ILE A 93 -5.24 2.55 5.74
N PHE A 94 -4.39 2.72 6.74
CA PHE A 94 -3.04 2.16 6.77
C PHE A 94 -3.05 0.63 6.77
N PHE A 95 -3.93 0.00 7.54
CA PHE A 95 -4.02 -1.45 7.63
C PHE A 95 -4.53 -2.10 6.35
N THR A 96 -5.46 -1.45 5.66
CA THR A 96 -6.15 -2.01 4.49
C THR A 96 -5.59 -1.55 3.14
N GLY A 97 -4.59 -0.66 3.14
CA GLY A 97 -3.91 -0.17 1.94
C GLY A 97 -4.63 0.96 1.19
N GLY A 98 -5.70 1.52 1.73
CA GLY A 98 -6.37 2.73 1.21
C GLY A 98 -7.23 2.54 -0.05
N LEU A 99 -7.43 1.30 -0.52
CA LEU A 99 -8.38 1.02 -1.59
C LEU A 99 -9.79 0.89 -1.04
N MET A 100 -10.73 1.67 -1.57
CA MET A 100 -12.12 1.69 -1.07
C MET A 100 -12.78 0.31 -1.13
N ASN A 101 -12.51 -0.47 -2.18
CA ASN A 101 -13.07 -1.82 -2.34
C ASN A 101 -12.61 -2.80 -1.26
N THR A 102 -11.35 -2.70 -0.80
CA THR A 102 -10.82 -3.54 0.29
C THR A 102 -11.29 -3.05 1.66
N MET A 103 -11.54 -1.75 1.81
CA MET A 103 -12.00 -1.17 3.07
C MET A 103 -13.48 -1.47 3.38
N ILE A 104 -14.35 -1.62 2.36
CA ILE A 104 -15.77 -1.87 2.58
C ILE A 104 -16.03 -3.09 3.49
N PRO A 105 -15.55 -4.30 3.14
CA PRO A 105 -15.77 -5.46 3.98
C PRO A 105 -15.13 -5.35 5.36
N GLU A 106 -14.02 -4.63 5.49
CA GLU A 106 -13.37 -4.39 6.78
C GLU A 106 -14.23 -3.47 7.67
N ILE A 107 -14.79 -2.38 7.11
CA ILE A 107 -15.72 -1.49 7.79
C ILE A 107 -16.97 -2.26 8.26
N ASP A 108 -17.55 -3.08 7.39
CA ASP A 108 -18.74 -3.87 7.70
C ASP A 108 -18.48 -4.87 8.86
N LYS A 109 -17.33 -5.56 8.84
CA LYS A 109 -16.91 -6.46 9.92
C LYS A 109 -16.71 -5.73 11.25
N ILE A 110 -15.98 -4.60 11.24
CA ILE A 110 -15.73 -3.82 12.45
C ILE A 110 -17.03 -3.26 12.99
N ALA A 111 -17.91 -2.72 12.14
CA ALA A 111 -19.19 -2.18 12.56
C ALA A 111 -20.09 -3.24 13.20
N ALA A 112 -20.04 -4.48 12.71
CA ALA A 112 -20.78 -5.61 13.27
C ALA A 112 -20.18 -6.10 14.61
N TYR A 113 -18.87 -6.00 14.77
CA TYR A 113 -18.15 -6.43 15.99
C TYR A 113 -18.39 -5.48 17.17
N VAL A 114 -18.36 -4.17 16.93
CA VAL A 114 -18.44 -3.13 17.96
C VAL A 114 -19.85 -3.10 18.56
N GLN A 115 -19.98 -3.35 19.88
CA GLN A 115 -21.26 -3.32 20.59
C GLN A 115 -21.79 -1.90 20.79
N GLY A 116 -20.91 -0.93 21.10
CA GLY A 116 -21.23 0.48 21.28
C GLY A 116 -21.41 1.24 19.98
N ASP A 117 -21.52 2.56 20.06
CA ASP A 117 -21.66 3.47 18.91
C ASP A 117 -20.31 4.06 18.44
N THR A 118 -19.21 3.80 19.17
CA THR A 118 -17.90 4.35 18.87
C THR A 118 -16.89 3.24 18.56
N VAL A 119 -16.26 3.35 17.40
CA VAL A 119 -15.19 2.46 16.96
C VAL A 119 -13.87 2.97 17.54
N THR A 120 -13.13 2.09 18.16
CA THR A 120 -11.82 2.38 18.76
C THR A 120 -10.69 1.70 17.99
N ARG A 121 -9.45 2.14 18.25
CA ARG A 121 -8.26 1.48 17.75
C ARG A 121 -8.19 -0.01 18.15
N ALA A 122 -8.63 -0.34 19.34
CA ALA A 122 -8.64 -1.73 19.82
C ALA A 122 -9.57 -2.62 18.99
N ASP A 123 -10.75 -2.10 18.61
CA ASP A 123 -11.70 -2.81 17.76
C ASP A 123 -11.13 -3.05 16.36
N ILE A 124 -10.47 -2.04 15.79
CA ILE A 124 -9.81 -2.16 14.49
C ILE A 124 -8.72 -3.24 14.55
N LEU A 125 -7.87 -3.22 15.57
CA LEU A 125 -6.80 -4.20 15.75
C LEU A 125 -7.33 -5.63 15.95
N ALA A 126 -8.50 -5.78 16.59
CA ALA A 126 -9.10 -7.09 16.85
C ALA A 126 -9.72 -7.74 15.59
N VAL A 127 -10.19 -6.93 14.63
CA VAL A 127 -11.04 -7.41 13.54
C VAL A 127 -10.46 -7.18 12.15
N ALA A 128 -9.76 -6.05 11.93
CA ALA A 128 -9.29 -5.70 10.60
C ALA A 128 -8.22 -6.67 10.09
N HIS A 129 -8.39 -7.14 8.86
CA HIS A 129 -7.30 -7.79 8.15
C HIS A 129 -6.22 -6.76 7.83
N ARG A 130 -5.00 -7.04 8.25
CA ARG A 130 -3.87 -6.14 8.07
C ARG A 130 -3.02 -6.60 6.90
N MET A 131 -2.72 -5.67 5.99
CA MET A 131 -1.79 -5.94 4.90
C MET A 131 -0.39 -6.24 5.46
N PRO A 132 0.38 -7.12 4.83
CA PRO A 132 1.74 -7.47 5.27
C PRO A 132 2.65 -6.25 5.49
N GLU A 133 2.51 -5.20 4.68
CA GLU A 133 3.25 -3.96 4.83
C GLU A 133 2.96 -3.24 6.14
N ALA A 134 1.69 -3.24 6.57
CA ALA A 134 1.30 -2.64 7.85
C ALA A 134 1.82 -3.46 9.03
N VAL A 135 1.83 -4.79 8.90
CA VAL A 135 2.37 -5.69 9.92
C VAL A 135 3.89 -5.59 9.98
N ALA A 136 4.59 -5.48 8.85
CA ALA A 136 6.04 -5.25 8.82
C ALA A 136 6.42 -3.92 9.50
N TYR A 137 5.57 -2.89 9.38
CA TYR A 137 5.76 -1.65 10.11
C TYR A 137 5.71 -1.89 11.63
N GLU A 138 4.70 -2.62 12.12
CA GLU A 138 4.59 -2.96 13.55
C GLU A 138 5.78 -3.80 14.02
N LEU A 139 6.19 -4.81 13.24
CA LEU A 139 7.35 -5.65 13.53
C LEU A 139 8.62 -4.79 13.69
N THR A 140 8.87 -3.85 12.74
CA THR A 140 10.05 -2.99 12.82
C THR A 140 9.99 -1.98 13.97
N ASP A 141 8.80 -1.53 14.35
CA ASP A 141 8.59 -0.67 15.52
C ASP A 141 8.91 -1.42 16.82
N ARG A 142 8.51 -2.72 16.92
CA ARG A 142 8.89 -3.60 18.05
C ARG A 142 10.40 -3.79 18.14
N LEU A 143 11.08 -4.04 17.00
CA LEU A 143 12.54 -4.12 16.97
C LEU A 143 13.19 -2.82 17.45
N ALA A 144 12.66 -1.67 17.04
CA ALA A 144 13.13 -0.35 17.45
C ALA A 144 12.98 -0.09 18.95
N ASP A 145 11.91 -0.63 19.54
CA ASP A 145 11.60 -0.52 20.97
C ASP A 145 12.27 -1.65 21.80
N GLN A 146 13.12 -2.47 21.17
CA GLN A 146 13.81 -3.63 21.77
C GLN A 146 12.84 -4.70 22.32
N ASP A 147 11.59 -4.70 21.84
CA ASP A 147 10.60 -5.75 22.12
C ASP A 147 10.78 -6.91 21.11
N TYR A 148 11.84 -7.66 21.30
CA TYR A 148 12.23 -8.76 20.39
C TYR A 148 11.23 -9.90 20.42
N ASP A 149 10.68 -10.23 21.60
CA ASP A 149 9.64 -11.25 21.74
C ASP A 149 8.36 -10.85 21.02
N GLY A 150 7.97 -9.58 21.08
CA GLY A 150 6.85 -9.03 20.34
C GLY A 150 7.08 -9.10 18.83
N ALA A 151 8.28 -8.76 18.36
CA ALA A 151 8.63 -8.85 16.94
C ALA A 151 8.59 -10.30 16.42
N MET A 152 9.12 -11.27 17.21
CA MET A 152 9.11 -12.70 16.86
C MET A 152 7.70 -13.29 16.85
N ARG A 153 6.81 -12.86 17.75
CA ARG A 153 5.39 -13.24 17.71
C ARG A 153 4.69 -12.75 16.45
N ILE A 154 4.92 -11.49 16.07
CA ILE A 154 4.38 -10.92 14.83
C ILE A 154 4.87 -11.73 13.61
N LEU A 155 6.16 -12.08 13.57
CA LEU A 155 6.68 -12.92 12.50
C LEU A 155 6.03 -14.30 12.47
N ALA A 156 5.83 -14.94 13.63
CA ALA A 156 5.18 -16.24 13.73
C ALA A 156 3.74 -16.19 13.22
N ASP A 157 2.99 -15.15 13.57
CA ASP A 157 1.61 -14.92 13.10
C ASP A 157 1.57 -14.73 11.57
N LEU A 158 2.53 -13.97 11.00
CA LEU A 158 2.64 -13.80 9.55
C LEU A 158 2.93 -15.12 8.83
N LEU A 159 3.81 -15.94 9.38
CA LEU A 159 4.19 -17.25 8.82
C LEU A 159 3.08 -18.30 8.97
N ALA A 160 2.17 -18.14 9.93
CA ALA A 160 1.01 -19.02 10.10
C ALA A 160 -0.01 -18.88 8.96
N ASP A 161 -0.05 -17.72 8.30
CA ASP A 161 -0.88 -17.50 7.11
C ASP A 161 -0.18 -18.09 5.88
N LYS A 162 -0.78 -19.12 5.30
CA LYS A 162 -0.25 -19.83 4.11
C LYS A 162 -0.11 -18.93 2.86
N ALA A 163 -0.77 -17.79 2.83
CA ALA A 163 -0.62 -16.81 1.75
C ALA A 163 0.75 -16.10 1.81
N ASN A 164 1.38 -16.07 2.99
CA ASN A 164 2.66 -15.39 3.21
C ASN A 164 3.83 -16.38 3.09
N THR A 165 4.50 -16.40 1.96
CA THR A 165 5.76 -17.14 1.84
C THR A 165 6.90 -16.41 2.53
N PRO A 166 7.92 -17.11 3.10
CA PRO A 166 9.08 -16.47 3.74
C PRO A 166 9.80 -15.49 2.81
N ILE A 167 9.92 -15.81 1.53
CA ILE A 167 10.55 -14.93 0.52
C ILE A 167 9.75 -13.62 0.32
N PHE A 168 8.41 -13.73 0.33
CA PHE A 168 7.53 -12.56 0.26
C PHE A 168 7.67 -11.70 1.52
N LEU A 169 7.68 -12.32 2.70
CA LEU A 169 7.87 -11.59 3.96
C LEU A 169 9.24 -10.91 4.03
N LEU A 170 10.29 -11.56 3.55
CA LEU A 170 11.62 -10.96 3.44
C LEU A 170 11.59 -9.71 2.54
N ALA A 171 10.90 -9.78 1.41
CA ALA A 171 10.78 -8.62 0.50
C ALA A 171 10.08 -7.44 1.20
N VAL A 172 8.99 -7.68 1.94
CA VAL A 172 8.22 -6.68 2.68
C VAL A 172 9.04 -6.08 3.82
N ILE A 173 9.70 -6.91 4.64
CA ILE A 173 10.58 -6.47 5.74
C ILE A 173 11.76 -5.67 5.18
N GLY A 174 12.41 -6.17 4.13
CA GLY A 174 13.52 -5.49 3.48
C GLY A 174 13.11 -4.14 2.87
N GLN A 175 11.92 -4.03 2.31
CA GLN A 175 11.37 -2.76 1.84
C GLN A 175 11.17 -1.79 3.01
N GLN A 176 10.63 -2.25 4.12
CA GLN A 176 10.43 -1.41 5.31
C GLN A 176 11.77 -0.93 5.88
N MET A 177 12.79 -1.78 5.98
CA MET A 177 14.14 -1.37 6.42
C MET A 177 14.76 -0.32 5.49
N ARG A 178 14.64 -0.48 4.18
CA ARG A 178 15.09 0.53 3.20
C ARG A 178 14.34 1.85 3.35
N ARG A 179 13.02 1.83 3.59
CA ARG A 179 12.23 3.04 3.83
C ARG A 179 12.64 3.76 5.11
N LEU A 180 12.91 3.03 6.18
CA LEU A 180 13.43 3.61 7.44
C LEU A 180 14.83 4.22 7.24
N TYR A 181 15.70 3.55 6.50
CA TYR A 181 17.03 4.07 6.18
C TYR A 181 16.94 5.34 5.33
N ALA A 182 16.11 5.34 4.29
CA ALA A 182 15.86 6.52 3.47
C ALA A 182 15.27 7.68 4.29
N ALA A 183 14.32 7.41 5.20
CA ALA A 183 13.77 8.41 6.10
C ALA A 183 14.84 9.02 7.04
N ARG A 184 15.77 8.18 7.51
CA ARG A 184 16.92 8.66 8.31
C ARG A 184 17.83 9.59 7.53
N LEU A 185 18.15 9.22 6.27
CA LEU A 185 18.98 10.03 5.38
C LEU A 185 18.29 11.34 4.98
N ALA A 186 17.01 11.27 4.62
CA ALA A 186 16.18 12.43 4.28
C ALA A 186 16.17 13.46 5.42
N ARG A 187 15.98 12.99 6.66
CA ARG A 187 16.03 13.86 7.83
C ARG A 187 17.40 14.52 8.03
N ARG A 188 18.50 13.78 7.80
CA ARG A 188 19.87 14.35 7.86
C ARG A 188 20.09 15.43 6.79
N ALA A 189 19.44 15.27 5.64
CA ALA A 189 19.47 16.24 4.55
C ALA A 189 18.47 17.40 4.74
N GLY A 190 17.73 17.46 5.87
CA GLY A 190 16.76 18.51 6.14
C GLY A 190 15.44 18.38 5.37
N LEU A 191 15.17 17.23 4.75
CA LEU A 191 13.95 16.97 4.01
C LEU A 191 12.77 16.70 4.96
N GLY A 192 11.59 17.21 4.61
CA GLY A 192 10.36 17.08 5.36
C GLY A 192 9.50 15.88 4.93
N THR A 193 8.31 15.80 5.52
CA THR A 193 7.32 14.74 5.25
C THR A 193 6.92 14.67 3.79
N SER A 194 6.62 15.82 3.18
CA SER A 194 6.19 15.90 1.77
C SER A 194 7.28 15.43 0.81
N ASP A 195 8.53 15.83 1.08
CA ASP A 195 9.67 15.41 0.26
C ASP A 195 9.88 13.90 0.35
N LEU A 196 9.82 13.34 1.57
CA LEU A 196 9.97 11.91 1.78
C LEU A 196 8.84 11.12 1.11
N ARG A 197 7.59 11.63 1.17
CA ARG A 197 6.45 11.02 0.50
C ARG A 197 6.69 10.90 -1.00
N VAL A 198 7.13 11.99 -1.63
CA VAL A 198 7.43 12.01 -3.08
C VAL A 198 8.60 11.09 -3.41
N LEU A 199 9.68 11.15 -2.63
CA LEU A 199 10.89 10.34 -2.85
C LEU A 199 10.60 8.83 -2.80
N LEU A 200 9.74 8.41 -1.89
CA LEU A 200 9.41 6.99 -1.68
C LEU A 200 8.11 6.55 -2.40
N GLY A 201 7.44 7.44 -3.13
CA GLY A 201 6.18 7.15 -3.80
C GLY A 201 5.07 6.71 -2.81
N LEU A 202 5.05 7.31 -1.60
CA LEU A 202 4.07 6.94 -0.59
C LEU A 202 2.70 7.57 -0.90
N PRO A 203 1.60 6.82 -0.68
CA PRO A 203 0.27 7.32 -1.02
C PRO A 203 -0.18 8.47 -0.10
N PHE A 204 0.27 8.51 1.16
CA PHE A 204 -0.22 9.44 2.17
C PHE A 204 0.92 10.04 3.01
N ASP A 205 0.75 11.30 3.43
CA ASP A 205 1.75 12.02 4.24
C ASP A 205 1.93 11.39 5.63
N PHE A 206 0.87 10.87 6.26
CA PHE A 206 0.98 10.24 7.58
C PHE A 206 1.88 8.99 7.58
N ILE A 207 2.03 8.29 6.44
CA ILE A 207 2.97 7.15 6.32
C ILE A 207 4.41 7.69 6.37
N ALA A 208 4.70 8.79 5.68
CA ALA A 208 6.00 9.44 5.74
C ALA A 208 6.31 9.97 7.14
N GLU A 209 5.33 10.57 7.83
CA GLU A 209 5.45 11.02 9.22
C GLU A 209 5.79 9.86 10.16
N ASN A 210 5.10 8.73 10.01
CA ASN A 210 5.36 7.52 10.78
C ASN A 210 6.78 7.01 10.54
N LEU A 211 7.22 6.95 9.27
CA LEU A 211 8.59 6.53 8.92
C LEU A 211 9.65 7.47 9.54
N LEU A 212 9.45 8.79 9.45
CA LEU A 212 10.34 9.77 10.06
C LEU A 212 10.41 9.64 11.60
N ARG A 213 9.29 9.30 12.23
CA ARG A 213 9.21 9.06 13.68
C ARG A 213 9.94 7.79 14.07
N SER A 214 9.64 6.65 13.42
CA SER A 214 10.24 5.36 13.72
C SER A 214 11.73 5.32 13.39
N ALA A 215 12.17 5.98 12.31
CA ALA A 215 13.58 6.06 11.95
C ALA A 215 14.45 6.78 13.01
N ARG A 216 13.85 7.56 13.93
CA ARG A 216 14.58 8.20 15.04
C ARG A 216 15.07 7.20 16.07
N LYS A 217 14.35 6.09 16.25
CA LYS A 217 14.63 5.05 17.22
C LYS A 217 15.87 4.22 16.85
N PHE A 218 16.30 4.25 15.58
CA PHE A 218 17.47 3.53 15.09
C PHE A 218 18.66 4.45 14.86
N SER A 219 19.87 3.95 15.05
CA SER A 219 21.06 4.61 14.51
C SER A 219 21.16 4.44 13.00
N GLY A 220 22.00 5.28 12.34
CA GLY A 220 22.23 5.12 10.90
C GLY A 220 22.88 3.79 10.54
N TRP A 221 23.84 3.36 11.38
CA TRP A 221 24.54 2.08 11.23
C TRP A 221 23.59 0.88 11.37
N GLN A 222 22.69 0.90 12.35
CA GLN A 222 21.71 -0.18 12.52
C GLN A 222 20.82 -0.39 11.29
N LEU A 223 20.33 0.69 10.67
CA LEU A 223 19.50 0.60 9.48
C LEU A 223 20.28 0.16 8.25
N GLU A 224 21.52 0.65 8.09
CA GLU A 224 22.41 0.21 7.02
C GLU A 224 22.72 -1.28 7.12
N GLU A 225 23.06 -1.75 8.32
CA GLU A 225 23.31 -3.16 8.60
C GLU A 225 22.05 -4.01 8.38
N ALA A 226 20.87 -3.57 8.84
CA ALA A 226 19.62 -4.26 8.61
C ALA A 226 19.31 -4.43 7.12
N VAL A 227 19.55 -3.41 6.30
CA VAL A 227 19.39 -3.49 4.84
C VAL A 227 20.37 -4.49 4.24
N ARG A 228 21.64 -4.49 4.69
CA ARG A 228 22.67 -5.45 4.25
C ARG A 228 22.30 -6.89 4.62
N LEU A 229 21.82 -7.11 5.85
CA LEU A 229 21.37 -8.41 6.32
C LEU A 229 20.18 -8.94 5.50
N CYS A 230 19.20 -8.08 5.17
CA CYS A 230 18.10 -8.47 4.29
C CYS A 230 18.60 -8.95 2.91
N ALA A 231 19.58 -8.26 2.31
CA ALA A 231 20.15 -8.67 1.03
C ALA A 231 20.93 -10.00 1.13
N GLN A 232 21.64 -10.23 2.22
CA GLN A 232 22.36 -11.51 2.48
C GLN A 232 21.36 -12.67 2.65
N THR A 233 20.27 -12.44 3.38
CA THR A 233 19.23 -13.44 3.58
C THR A 233 18.52 -13.78 2.26
N ASP A 234 18.22 -12.78 1.42
CA ASP A 234 17.67 -13.00 0.08
C ASP A 234 18.58 -13.88 -0.79
N PHE A 235 19.88 -13.60 -0.76
CA PHE A 235 20.86 -14.43 -1.45
C PHE A 235 20.90 -15.85 -0.88
N ALA A 236 20.90 -16.02 0.45
CA ALA A 236 20.92 -17.33 1.09
C ALA A 236 19.70 -18.17 0.75
N MET A 237 18.47 -17.60 0.81
CA MET A 237 17.23 -18.28 0.41
C MET A 237 17.26 -18.80 -1.03
N LYS A 238 17.96 -18.09 -1.94
CA LYS A 238 18.02 -18.44 -3.36
C LYS A 238 19.16 -19.38 -3.71
N SER A 239 20.18 -19.54 -2.86
CA SER A 239 21.44 -20.21 -3.23
C SER A 239 21.87 -21.37 -2.35
N THR A 240 21.34 -21.49 -1.12
CA THR A 240 21.88 -22.48 -0.16
C THR A 240 21.00 -23.71 0.05
N GLY A 241 19.70 -23.66 -0.30
CA GLY A 241 18.74 -24.73 0.02
C GLY A 241 18.42 -24.87 1.52
N ALA A 242 18.84 -23.88 2.34
CA ALA A 242 18.46 -23.81 3.75
C ALA A 242 16.96 -23.54 3.90
N ASP A 243 16.40 -23.82 5.07
CA ASP A 243 14.98 -23.51 5.35
C ASP A 243 14.75 -22.00 5.38
N ASP A 244 13.90 -21.52 4.47
CA ASP A 244 13.62 -20.09 4.31
C ASP A 244 13.01 -19.48 5.57
N THR A 245 12.22 -20.24 6.32
CA THR A 245 11.61 -19.79 7.58
C THR A 245 12.67 -19.57 8.64
N GLU A 246 13.63 -20.48 8.77
CA GLU A 246 14.73 -20.34 9.74
C GLU A 246 15.66 -19.19 9.35
N LEU A 247 15.97 -19.00 8.07
CA LEU A 247 16.73 -17.86 7.59
C LEU A 247 16.05 -16.52 7.92
N LEU A 248 14.72 -16.47 7.84
CA LEU A 248 13.96 -15.25 8.17
C LEU A 248 13.96 -14.97 9.68
N LYS A 249 13.85 -16.01 10.52
CA LYS A 249 13.98 -15.86 11.98
C LYS A 249 15.39 -15.39 12.36
N GLU A 250 16.43 -16.02 11.78
CA GLU A 250 17.82 -15.60 11.99
C GLU A 250 18.03 -14.13 11.60
N LEU A 251 17.47 -13.68 10.48
CA LEU A 251 17.54 -12.28 10.06
C LEU A 251 17.05 -11.35 11.18
N LEU A 252 15.87 -11.61 11.73
CA LEU A 252 15.32 -10.75 12.79
C LEU A 252 16.17 -10.76 14.04
N LEU A 253 16.69 -11.92 14.44
CA LEU A 253 17.61 -12.02 15.59
C LEU A 253 18.90 -11.22 15.35
N ARG A 254 19.46 -11.29 14.15
CA ARG A 254 20.68 -10.54 13.79
C ARG A 254 20.43 -9.03 13.78
N ILE A 255 19.28 -8.58 13.28
CA ILE A 255 18.90 -7.17 13.33
C ILE A 255 18.73 -6.73 14.79
N ALA A 256 18.11 -7.55 15.64
CA ALA A 256 17.92 -7.29 17.05
C ALA A 256 19.25 -7.17 17.81
N VAL A 257 20.16 -8.12 17.64
CA VAL A 257 21.47 -8.14 18.31
C VAL A 257 22.37 -7.00 17.82
N GLY A 258 22.36 -6.69 16.52
CA GLY A 258 23.08 -5.54 15.96
C GLY A 258 22.57 -4.20 16.51
N GLY A 259 21.39 -4.16 17.13
CA GLY A 259 20.86 -3.00 17.84
C GLY A 259 21.38 -2.85 19.29
N ALA A 260 21.99 -3.88 19.83
CA ALA A 260 22.42 -3.94 21.23
C ALA A 260 23.93 -3.60 21.44
N ALA A 261 24.68 -3.33 20.36
CA ALA A 261 26.07 -2.90 20.37
C ALA A 261 26.14 -1.40 20.00
#